data_1d550c0d156c4a81a4983e7aefaaad1d
#
_entry.id   1d550c0d156c4a81a4983e7aefaaad1d
#
_cell.length_a   1.000
_cell.length_b   1.000
_cell.length_c   1.000
_cell.angle_alpha   90.00
_cell.angle_beta   90.00
_cell.angle_gamma   90.00
#
_symmetry.space_group_name_H-M   'P 1'
#
loop_
_entity.id
_entity.type
_entity.pdbx_description
1 polymer ?
#
loop_
_entity_poly.entity_id
_entity_poly.type
_entity_poly.pdbx_seq_one_letter_code
_entity_poly.pdbx_strand_id
1 'polypeptide(L)'
;MRFGHFDDQNKEYVITTPQTPLPWINYLGSEDFFSLVSNTAGGYSFYRDARLRRLTRYRYNSSPLDMDGHHIYIKDGDTVWNPGWQPTKTELDSYTCRHGLGYT
;
A
#
# COMPACT_ATOMS: atom_id res chain seq x y z
N MET A 1 -5.07 -14.35 -14.90
CA MET A 1 -5.77 -13.19 -14.31
C MET A 1 -4.86 -11.97 -14.42
N ARG A 2 -5.37 -10.85 -14.87
CA ARG A 2 -4.59 -9.62 -14.99
C ARG A 2 -4.84 -8.73 -13.77
N PHE A 3 -3.81 -8.45 -12.99
CA PHE A 3 -3.91 -7.66 -11.76
C PHE A 3 -3.75 -6.14 -11.97
N GLY A 4 -3.19 -5.75 -13.13
CA GLY A 4 -2.95 -4.34 -13.44
C GLY A 4 -2.35 -4.15 -14.83
N HIS A 5 -1.98 -2.90 -15.13
CA HIS A 5 -1.39 -2.51 -16.42
C HIS A 5 -0.55 -1.24 -16.29
N PHE A 6 0.34 -1.02 -17.24
CA PHE A 6 1.05 0.25 -17.36
C PHE A 6 0.16 1.31 -18.00
N ASP A 7 0.17 2.50 -17.43
CA ASP A 7 -0.38 3.72 -18.01
C ASP A 7 0.81 4.60 -18.44
N ASP A 8 1.19 4.47 -19.71
CA ASP A 8 2.36 5.16 -20.25
C ASP A 8 2.16 6.67 -20.34
N GLN A 9 0.93 7.12 -20.48
CA GLN A 9 0.60 8.54 -20.54
C GLN A 9 0.86 9.23 -19.21
N ASN A 10 0.43 8.63 -18.12
CA ASN A 10 0.58 9.16 -16.77
C ASN A 10 1.85 8.68 -16.06
N LYS A 11 2.62 7.77 -16.68
CA LYS A 11 3.80 7.14 -16.07
C LYS A 11 3.48 6.42 -14.77
N GLU A 12 2.41 5.66 -14.77
CA GLU A 12 1.91 4.92 -13.63
C GLU A 12 1.80 3.42 -13.91
N TYR A 13 1.89 2.62 -12.86
CA TYR A 13 1.38 1.26 -12.88
C TYR A 13 0.04 1.22 -12.13
N VAL A 14 -1.01 0.83 -12.83
CA VAL A 14 -2.38 0.81 -12.31
C VAL A 14 -2.74 -0.60 -11.89
N ILE A 15 -3.04 -0.78 -10.60
CA ILE A 15 -3.45 -2.05 -10.01
C ILE A 15 -4.96 -2.01 -9.82
N THR A 16 -5.66 -3.01 -10.35
CA THR A 16 -7.13 -3.01 -10.44
C THR A 16 -7.79 -3.97 -9.45
N THR A 17 -7.01 -4.66 -8.63
CA THR A 17 -7.51 -5.52 -7.57
C THR A 17 -6.59 -5.46 -6.35
N PRO A 18 -7.14 -5.40 -5.13
CA PRO A 18 -6.30 -5.46 -3.92
C PRO A 18 -5.71 -6.85 -3.66
N GLN A 19 -6.27 -7.89 -4.30
CA GLN A 19 -5.88 -9.29 -4.11
C GLN A 19 -4.76 -9.71 -5.07
N THR A 20 -3.64 -9.02 -5.01
CA THR A 20 -2.42 -9.42 -5.72
C THR A 20 -1.75 -10.60 -5.01
N PRO A 21 -0.98 -11.45 -5.71
CA PRO A 21 -0.33 -12.62 -5.10
C PRO A 21 0.61 -12.28 -3.94
N LEU A 22 1.26 -11.13 -4.03
CA LEU A 22 2.11 -10.54 -3.00
C LEU A 22 1.80 -9.04 -2.92
N PRO A 23 2.14 -8.35 -1.83
CA PRO A 23 2.07 -6.90 -1.79
C PRO A 23 2.96 -6.29 -2.88
N TRP A 24 2.38 -5.46 -3.73
CA TRP A 24 3.10 -4.74 -4.78
C TRP A 24 3.38 -3.33 -4.29
N ILE A 25 4.65 -3.03 -4.10
CA ILE A 25 5.08 -1.79 -3.44
C ILE A 25 5.51 -0.73 -4.44
N ASN A 26 5.33 0.51 -4.02
CA ASN A 26 6.02 1.67 -4.59
C ASN A 26 7.06 2.17 -3.58
N TYR A 27 8.27 2.41 -4.05
CA TYR A 27 9.35 2.93 -3.23
C TYR A 27 9.47 4.43 -3.45
N LEU A 28 9.10 5.20 -2.45
CA LEU A 28 9.11 6.66 -2.47
C LEU A 28 10.24 7.18 -1.60
N GLY A 29 10.96 8.19 -2.06
CA GLY A 29 12.02 8.74 -1.23
C GLY A 29 12.72 9.92 -1.84
N SER A 30 13.43 10.62 -0.97
CA SER A 30 14.38 11.67 -1.27
C SER A 30 15.76 11.25 -0.75
N GLU A 31 16.67 12.19 -0.53
CA GLU A 31 18.04 11.90 -0.10
C GLU A 31 18.13 11.14 1.23
N ASP A 32 17.26 11.45 2.18
CA ASP A 32 17.35 10.95 3.55
C ASP A 32 16.09 10.23 4.05
N PHE A 33 14.93 10.52 3.49
CA PHE A 33 13.65 9.98 3.94
C PHE A 33 13.04 9.07 2.89
N PHE A 34 12.64 7.89 3.32
CA PHE A 34 12.10 6.86 2.45
C PHE A 34 10.82 6.26 2.99
N SER A 35 9.95 5.87 2.09
CA SER A 35 8.71 5.18 2.40
C SER A 35 8.42 4.10 1.36
N LEU A 36 7.97 2.95 1.82
CA LEU A 36 7.40 1.92 0.97
C LEU A 36 5.89 1.90 1.20
N VAL A 37 5.13 1.91 0.12
CA VAL A 37 3.66 1.84 0.18
C VAL A 37 3.21 0.72 -0.74
N SER A 38 2.42 -0.21 -0.19
CA SER A 38 1.87 -1.30 -0.98
C SER A 38 0.53 -0.92 -1.61
N ASN A 39 0.07 -1.78 -2.51
CA ASN A 39 -1.25 -1.64 -3.12
C ASN A 39 -2.42 -1.74 -2.12
N THR A 40 -2.21 -2.26 -0.92
CA THR A 40 -3.19 -2.26 0.17
C THR A 40 -2.87 -1.27 1.29
N ALA A 41 -2.08 -0.26 0.99
CA ALA A 41 -1.65 0.82 1.89
C ALA A 41 -0.80 0.36 3.10
N GLY A 42 -0.28 -0.85 3.07
CA GLY A 42 0.74 -1.31 4.00
C GLY A 42 2.11 -0.74 3.67
N GLY A 43 3.08 -0.99 4.52
CA GLY A 43 4.46 -0.57 4.31
C GLY A 43 5.10 0.05 5.54
N TYR A 44 6.21 0.75 5.34
CA TYR A 44 6.91 1.43 6.43
C TYR A 44 7.74 2.60 5.90
N SER A 45 8.13 3.47 6.83
CA SER A 45 8.96 4.63 6.54
C SER A 45 10.19 4.64 7.42
N PHE A 46 11.28 5.18 6.91
CA PHE A 46 12.54 5.27 7.63
C PHE A 46 13.35 6.51 7.22
N TYR A 47 14.25 6.91 8.10
CA TYR A 47 15.21 7.98 7.86
C TYR A 47 16.62 7.39 7.71
N ARG A 48 17.21 7.50 6.54
CA ARG A 48 18.55 7.01 6.14
C ARG A 48 18.75 5.51 6.23
N ASP A 49 18.36 4.87 7.32
CA ASP A 49 18.63 3.45 7.58
C ASP A 49 17.34 2.69 7.89
N ALA A 50 17.03 1.72 7.04
CA ALA A 50 15.80 0.92 7.14
C ALA A 50 15.77 -0.02 8.36
N ARG A 51 16.91 -0.32 8.96
CA ARG A 51 17.03 -1.19 10.12
C ARG A 51 17.04 -0.41 11.43
N LEU A 52 17.85 0.64 11.50
CA LEU A 52 18.14 1.34 12.76
C LEU A 52 17.27 2.59 12.98
N ARG A 53 16.72 3.17 11.90
CA ARG A 53 16.00 4.45 11.95
C ARG A 53 14.60 4.36 11.35
N ARG A 54 13.88 3.30 11.71
CA ARG A 54 12.47 3.12 11.31
C ARG A 54 11.58 4.09 12.08
N LEU A 55 10.66 4.70 11.34
CA LEU A 55 9.58 5.49 11.90
C LEU A 55 8.32 4.65 12.10
N THR A 56 8.01 3.79 11.14
CA THR A 56 6.97 2.78 11.26
C THR A 56 7.57 1.40 11.05
N ARG A 57 6.92 0.36 11.57
CA ARG A 57 7.45 -1.00 11.50
C ARG A 57 6.83 -1.77 10.34
N TYR A 58 7.64 -2.62 9.75
CA TYR A 58 7.23 -3.72 8.89
C TYR A 58 7.73 -5.04 9.49
N ARG A 59 6.87 -6.04 9.54
CA ARG A 59 7.21 -7.37 10.06
C ARG A 59 7.08 -8.39 8.94
N TYR A 60 8.18 -9.02 8.58
CA TYR A 60 8.21 -10.02 7.50
C TYR A 60 7.34 -11.26 7.75
N ASN A 61 7.08 -11.55 9.03
CA ASN A 61 6.29 -12.71 9.45
C ASN A 61 4.85 -12.34 9.80
N SER A 62 4.38 -11.17 9.39
CA SER A 62 2.99 -10.77 9.62
C SER A 62 2.02 -11.69 8.90
N SER A 63 0.95 -12.09 9.61
CA SER A 63 -0.17 -12.83 9.04
C SER A 63 -1.49 -12.15 9.42
N PRO A 64 -2.30 -11.71 8.45
CA PRO A 64 -2.02 -11.72 7.01
C PRO A 64 -0.86 -10.77 6.62
N LEU A 65 -0.28 -11.05 5.46
CA LEU A 65 0.74 -10.19 4.87
C LEU A 65 0.20 -8.76 4.67
N ASP A 66 1.11 -7.78 4.80
CA ASP A 66 0.80 -6.38 4.51
C ASP A 66 -0.20 -5.72 5.47
N MET A 67 -0.07 -6.02 6.75
CA MET A 67 -0.86 -5.36 7.82
C MET A 67 -0.12 -4.26 8.57
N ASP A 68 1.14 -4.05 8.27
CA ASP A 68 1.96 -3.04 8.94
C ASP A 68 1.89 -1.69 8.24
N GLY A 69 2.11 -0.61 8.98
CA GLY A 69 2.12 0.75 8.47
C GLY A 69 0.98 1.59 9.05
N HIS A 70 0.47 2.50 8.24
CA HIS A 70 -0.64 3.36 8.59
C HIS A 70 -1.96 2.78 8.08
N HIS A 71 -2.95 2.73 8.95
CA HIS A 71 -4.29 2.25 8.58
C HIS A 71 -5.31 3.36 8.73
N ILE A 72 -6.15 3.52 7.73
CA ILE A 72 -7.29 4.44 7.74
C ILE A 72 -8.56 3.60 7.76
N TYR A 73 -9.36 3.77 8.81
CA TYR A 73 -10.66 3.12 8.93
C TYR A 73 -11.76 4.13 8.70
N ILE A 74 -12.73 3.77 7.86
CA ILE A 74 -13.91 4.58 7.60
C ILE A 74 -15.11 3.80 8.11
N LYS A 75 -15.92 4.45 8.95
CA LYS A 75 -17.18 3.91 9.43
C LYS A 75 -18.34 4.64 8.75
N ASP A 76 -19.15 3.87 8.06
CA ASP A 76 -20.39 4.33 7.42
C ASP A 76 -21.55 3.48 7.91
N GLY A 77 -22.37 4.05 8.79
CA GLY A 77 -23.41 3.30 9.50
C GLY A 77 -22.80 2.16 10.31
N ASP A 78 -23.19 0.92 10.01
CA ASP A 78 -22.68 -0.29 10.67
C ASP A 78 -21.50 -0.91 9.92
N THR A 79 -21.12 -0.38 8.76
CA THR A 79 -20.02 -0.89 7.94
C THR A 79 -18.73 -0.17 8.27
N VAL A 80 -17.66 -0.94 8.50
CA VAL A 80 -16.29 -0.44 8.65
C VAL A 80 -15.45 -0.97 7.50
N TRP A 81 -14.74 -0.08 6.82
CA TRP A 81 -13.92 -0.43 5.68
C TRP A 81 -12.61 0.38 5.62
N ASN A 82 -11.70 -0.07 4.77
CA ASN A 82 -10.41 0.60 4.53
C ASN A 82 -10.28 0.96 3.05
N PRO A 83 -9.81 2.16 2.70
CA PRO A 83 -9.52 2.53 1.30
C PRO A 83 -8.53 1.58 0.62
N GLY A 84 -7.55 1.08 1.36
CA GLY A 84 -6.60 0.08 0.87
C GLY A 84 -7.10 -1.38 0.92
N TRP A 85 -8.36 -1.61 1.27
CA TRP A 85 -8.99 -2.92 1.47
C TRP A 85 -8.54 -3.65 2.74
N GLN A 86 -7.26 -3.72 3.06
CA GLN A 86 -6.76 -4.32 4.29
C GLN A 86 -6.77 -3.30 5.45
N PRO A 87 -6.91 -3.73 6.74
CA PRO A 87 -7.06 -5.12 7.17
C PRO A 87 -8.50 -5.63 7.22
N THR A 88 -9.52 -4.78 7.08
CA THR A 88 -10.93 -5.18 7.24
C THR A 88 -11.40 -6.15 6.16
N LYS A 89 -10.82 -6.07 4.96
CA LYS A 89 -11.20 -6.85 3.77
C LYS A 89 -12.69 -6.74 3.43
N THR A 90 -13.31 -5.62 3.80
CA THR A 90 -14.68 -5.31 3.45
C THR A 90 -14.78 -5.18 1.93
N GLU A 91 -15.79 -5.78 1.33
CA GLU A 91 -16.03 -5.71 -0.11
C GLU A 91 -16.20 -4.26 -0.55
N LEU A 92 -15.52 -3.90 -1.62
CA LEU A 92 -15.53 -2.55 -2.20
C LEU A 92 -16.22 -2.59 -3.57
N ASP A 93 -17.01 -1.56 -3.86
CA ASP A 93 -17.65 -1.40 -5.18
C ASP A 93 -16.61 -1.19 -6.28
N SER A 94 -15.52 -0.53 -5.97
CA SER A 94 -14.40 -0.31 -6.88
C SER A 94 -13.09 -0.20 -6.12
N TYR A 95 -12.00 -0.54 -6.80
CA TYR A 95 -10.66 -0.41 -6.26
C TYR A 95 -9.69 -0.07 -7.39
N THR A 96 -8.85 0.91 -7.14
CA THR A 96 -7.71 1.25 -8.01
C THR A 96 -6.57 1.76 -7.16
N CYS A 97 -5.38 1.20 -7.37
CA CYS A 97 -4.14 1.73 -6.82
C CYS A 97 -3.22 2.15 -7.97
N ARG A 98 -2.70 3.36 -7.90
CA ARG A 98 -1.82 3.94 -8.92
C ARG A 98 -0.45 4.21 -8.33
N HIS A 99 0.55 3.44 -8.77
CA HIS A 99 1.95 3.65 -8.40
C HIS A 99 2.61 4.54 -9.45
N GLY A 100 2.84 5.79 -9.09
CA GLY A 100 3.55 6.77 -9.91
C GLY A 100 5.02 6.90 -9.50
N LEU A 101 5.75 7.80 -10.16
CA LEU A 101 7.18 8.01 -9.91
C LEU A 101 7.48 8.70 -8.57
N GLY A 102 6.56 9.46 -8.04
CA GLY A 102 6.73 10.18 -6.78
C GLY A 102 5.51 10.13 -5.85
N TYR A 103 4.59 9.21 -6.09
CA TYR A 103 3.34 9.09 -5.32
C TYR A 103 2.70 7.72 -5.48
N THR A 104 1.81 7.42 -4.58
CA THR A 104 0.85 6.33 -4.65
C THR A 104 -0.51 6.85 -4.23
#